data_6eab6e9b879b6097f09624fccc0daf79
#
_entry.id   6eab6e9b879b6097f09624fccc0daf79
#
_cell.length_a   1.000
_cell.length_b   1.000
_cell.length_c   1.000
_cell.angle_alpha   90.00
_cell.angle_beta   90.00
_cell.angle_gamma   90.00
#
_symmetry.space_group_name_H-M   'P 1'
#
loop_
_entity.id
_entity.type
_entity.pdbx_description
1 polymer ?
#
loop_
_entity_poly.entity_id
_entity_poly.type
_entity_poly.pdbx_seq_one_letter_code
_entity_poly.pdbx_strand_id
1 'polypeptide(L)'
;MGYSSGLPASSLFGIAWEVVITESPNDLGQQNPPLQVFDNGSRQQEQLEIEFECISSVASGETGFWFADISIYGLNGSTTTELINYGQGVKLSAGWANSALPYGVIFEGTVYQPMWERIDGVNYKLRLRCIVGLLETTLNFTANNIAAGSNQRAAVAAMVQNAVTPLTANFDSNIPQSGYVNQSRGEVFFGQPSDYLQNIAKELKANVWISNLAANIRNIRQLQDNVPTVTYNANTGLIDTPQMTNDGVIIRVLLDPRLQLAGQIQLDPTVAIAQQPRTQGSYPNILDKNGTYGIVQLAHRGNSRGNTWETEVTALTYVNAIMSLLNDTN
;
A
#
# COMPACT_ATOMS: atom_id res chain seq x y z
N MET A 1 -15.24 13.22 11.89
CA MET A 1 -14.59 14.43 12.49
C MET A 1 -13.12 14.15 12.51
N GLY A 2 -12.34 14.86 11.68
CA GLY A 2 -10.90 14.66 11.64
C GLY A 2 -10.28 15.02 12.99
N TYR A 3 -9.43 14.15 13.50
CA TYR A 3 -8.49 14.51 14.55
C TYR A 3 -7.57 15.59 13.98
N SER A 4 -7.87 16.85 14.25
CA SER A 4 -6.86 17.90 14.22
C SER A 4 -6.05 17.74 15.50
N SER A 5 -5.19 16.75 15.56
CA SER A 5 -4.12 16.73 16.54
C SER A 5 -3.22 17.89 16.18
N GLY A 6 -3.21 18.94 17.00
CA GLY A 6 -2.18 19.96 16.91
C GLY A 6 -0.85 19.24 17.02
N LEU A 7 -0.15 19.11 15.89
CA LEU A 7 1.17 18.51 15.85
C LEU A 7 2.08 19.26 16.83
N PRO A 8 2.78 18.57 17.74
CA PRO A 8 3.60 19.24 18.72
C PRO A 8 4.71 20.03 18.02
N ALA A 9 4.90 21.26 18.46
CA ALA A 9 5.89 22.19 17.93
C ALA A 9 7.36 21.76 18.14
N SER A 10 7.61 20.58 18.66
CA SER A 10 8.94 20.11 19.13
C SER A 10 9.37 18.78 18.55
N SER A 11 8.90 18.38 17.34
CA SER A 11 9.46 17.21 16.68
C SER A 11 10.89 17.52 16.23
N LEU A 12 11.88 16.81 16.77
CA LEU A 12 13.26 16.81 16.26
C LEU A 12 13.18 16.50 14.75
N PHE A 13 13.75 17.38 13.91
CA PHE A 13 13.80 17.23 12.45
C PHE A 13 12.48 17.37 11.68
N GLY A 14 11.39 17.78 12.30
CA GLY A 14 10.12 18.01 11.60
C GLY A 14 9.41 16.74 11.13
N ILE A 15 9.77 15.56 11.61
CA ILE A 15 9.08 14.29 11.35
C ILE A 15 7.96 14.06 12.36
N ALA A 16 6.90 13.39 11.92
CA ALA A 16 5.79 12.97 12.77
C ALA A 16 5.39 11.53 12.47
N TRP A 17 5.07 10.77 13.52
CA TRP A 17 4.61 9.41 13.38
C TRP A 17 3.74 8.97 14.56
N GLU A 18 2.86 8.01 14.30
CA GLU A 18 1.98 7.38 15.27
C GLU A 18 1.74 5.92 14.89
N VAL A 19 1.86 5.01 15.85
CA VAL A 19 1.47 3.61 15.73
C VAL A 19 0.32 3.34 16.68
N VAL A 20 -0.81 2.91 16.14
CA VAL A 20 -2.02 2.56 16.90
C VAL A 20 -2.23 1.07 16.83
N ILE A 21 -2.43 0.43 17.99
CA ILE A 21 -2.75 -1.00 18.12
C ILE A 21 -4.19 -1.13 18.60
N THR A 22 -4.97 -2.01 17.95
CA THR A 22 -6.37 -2.31 18.30
C THR A 22 -6.56 -3.81 18.55
N GLU A 23 -7.65 -4.20 19.20
CA GLU A 23 -7.94 -5.61 19.45
C GLU A 23 -8.09 -6.42 18.16
N SER A 24 -8.68 -5.81 17.15
CA SER A 24 -8.91 -6.42 15.84
C SER A 24 -8.56 -5.45 14.72
N PRO A 25 -8.12 -5.93 13.55
CA PRO A 25 -7.99 -5.09 12.36
C PRO A 25 -9.29 -4.37 11.98
N ASN A 26 -10.44 -4.96 12.28
CA ASN A 26 -11.76 -4.37 12.01
C ASN A 26 -12.04 -3.12 12.86
N ASP A 27 -11.34 -2.94 13.97
CA ASP A 27 -11.48 -1.78 14.84
C ASP A 27 -10.65 -0.57 14.38
N LEU A 28 -9.78 -0.76 13.40
CA LEU A 28 -9.02 0.32 12.79
C LEU A 28 -9.98 1.31 12.12
N GLY A 29 -9.92 2.56 12.56
CA GLY A 29 -10.83 3.61 12.07
C GLY A 29 -12.19 3.69 12.76
N GLN A 30 -12.50 2.79 13.69
CA GLN A 30 -13.70 2.87 14.52
C GLN A 30 -13.52 3.77 15.75
N GLN A 31 -14.63 4.06 16.46
CA GLN A 31 -14.60 4.89 17.67
C GLN A 31 -14.18 4.12 18.95
N ASN A 32 -13.83 2.85 18.82
CA ASN A 32 -13.35 2.05 19.95
C ASN A 32 -11.98 2.58 20.41
N PRO A 33 -11.75 2.67 21.73
CA PRO A 33 -10.45 3.11 22.22
C PRO A 33 -9.37 2.11 21.76
N PRO A 34 -8.21 2.58 21.30
CA PRO A 34 -7.11 1.70 20.95
C PRO A 34 -6.55 1.01 22.21
N LEU A 35 -6.00 -0.20 22.05
CA LEU A 35 -5.29 -0.87 23.13
C LEU A 35 -4.04 -0.11 23.52
N GLN A 36 -3.27 0.33 22.51
CA GLN A 36 -2.01 1.02 22.69
C GLN A 36 -1.78 2.05 21.59
N VAL A 37 -1.17 3.18 21.95
CA VAL A 37 -0.71 4.21 21.03
C VAL A 37 0.74 4.56 21.34
N PHE A 38 1.58 4.56 20.32
CA PHE A 38 2.96 5.01 20.36
C PHE A 38 3.12 6.18 19.39
N ASP A 39 3.71 7.27 19.84
CA ASP A 39 3.95 8.45 19.00
C ASP A 39 5.21 9.22 19.45
N ASN A 40 5.63 10.18 18.64
CA ASN A 40 6.76 11.05 18.97
C ASN A 40 6.36 12.39 19.59
N GLY A 41 5.12 12.59 20.00
CA GLY A 41 4.65 13.93 20.34
C GLY A 41 3.79 14.11 21.59
N SER A 42 3.19 13.06 22.12
CA SER A 42 2.16 13.19 23.16
C SER A 42 2.68 13.10 24.61
N ARG A 43 3.87 12.61 24.83
CA ARG A 43 4.45 12.46 26.18
C ARG A 43 5.66 13.34 26.34
N GLN A 44 5.54 14.39 27.14
CA GLN A 44 6.58 15.40 27.40
C GLN A 44 7.89 14.87 28.03
N GLN A 45 8.02 13.58 28.30
CA GLN A 45 9.16 13.03 29.04
C GLN A 45 9.95 11.92 28.36
N GLU A 46 9.38 11.25 27.36
CA GLU A 46 10.09 10.15 26.67
C GLU A 46 9.82 10.25 25.16
N GLN A 47 10.77 10.76 24.42
CA GLN A 47 10.72 10.72 22.96
C GLN A 47 10.97 9.27 22.51
N LEU A 48 9.91 8.59 22.12
CA LEU A 48 10.04 7.31 21.44
C LEU A 48 10.65 7.52 20.05
N GLU A 49 11.41 6.55 19.61
CA GLU A 49 12.02 6.54 18.29
C GLU A 49 11.46 5.37 17.48
N ILE A 50 11.39 5.55 16.19
CA ILE A 50 10.84 4.55 15.27
C ILE A 50 11.78 4.28 14.11
N GLU A 51 11.79 3.02 13.69
CA GLU A 51 12.33 2.57 12.42
C GLU A 51 11.27 1.69 11.75
N PHE A 52 10.98 1.92 10.48
CA PHE A 52 10.02 1.11 9.76
C PHE A 52 10.37 0.94 8.29
N GLU A 53 9.93 -0.18 7.74
CA GLU A 53 9.86 -0.45 6.31
C GLU A 53 8.48 -1.03 5.99
N CYS A 54 7.71 -0.32 5.17
CA CYS A 54 6.38 -0.75 4.71
C CYS A 54 6.43 -0.94 3.21
N ILE A 55 6.26 -2.17 2.74
CA ILE A 55 6.27 -2.49 1.32
C ILE A 55 4.89 -2.95 0.89
N SER A 56 4.37 -2.33 -0.14
CA SER A 56 3.15 -2.72 -0.82
C SER A 56 3.42 -2.91 -2.31
N SER A 57 2.94 -4.01 -2.86
CA SER A 57 3.13 -4.34 -4.27
C SER A 57 1.89 -4.96 -4.86
N VAL A 58 1.65 -4.69 -6.14
CA VAL A 58 0.58 -5.30 -6.91
C VAL A 58 1.22 -6.18 -7.97
N ALA A 59 1.18 -7.49 -7.77
CA ALA A 59 1.67 -8.44 -8.74
C ALA A 59 0.61 -8.71 -9.82
N SER A 60 1.03 -8.83 -11.08
CA SER A 60 0.15 -9.22 -12.18
C SER A 60 -0.11 -10.72 -12.10
N GLY A 61 -1.38 -11.11 -11.94
CA GLY A 61 -1.78 -12.52 -11.87
C GLY A 61 -1.49 -13.23 -10.55
N GLU A 62 -1.06 -12.49 -9.53
CA GLU A 62 -0.90 -12.96 -8.15
C GLU A 62 -1.59 -11.98 -7.20
N THR A 63 -1.91 -12.43 -5.99
CA THR A 63 -2.42 -11.51 -4.97
C THR A 63 -1.28 -10.60 -4.52
N GLY A 64 -1.47 -9.29 -4.64
CA GLY A 64 -0.52 -8.31 -4.12
C GLY A 64 -0.31 -8.49 -2.62
N PHE A 65 0.90 -8.27 -2.17
CA PHE A 65 1.25 -8.37 -0.76
C PHE A 65 1.62 -7.00 -0.18
N TRP A 66 1.27 -6.83 1.08
CA TRP A 66 1.63 -5.66 1.87
C TRP A 66 2.16 -6.14 3.21
N PHE A 67 3.35 -5.72 3.55
CA PHE A 67 3.90 -6.00 4.86
C PHE A 67 4.58 -4.76 5.45
N ALA A 68 4.67 -4.73 6.77
CA ALA A 68 5.44 -3.74 7.49
C ALA A 68 6.31 -4.41 8.57
N ASP A 69 7.53 -3.94 8.70
CA ASP A 69 8.42 -4.21 9.81
C ASP A 69 8.59 -2.88 10.58
N ILE A 70 8.08 -2.82 11.79
CA ILE A 70 8.03 -1.60 12.60
C ILE A 70 8.79 -1.86 13.88
N SER A 71 9.79 -1.05 14.18
CA SER A 71 10.59 -1.11 15.41
C SER A 71 10.43 0.16 16.21
N ILE A 72 10.01 0.06 17.46
CA ILE A 72 9.82 1.18 18.39
C ILE A 72 10.86 1.05 19.50
N TYR A 73 11.61 2.11 19.71
CA TYR A 73 12.70 2.18 20.69
C TYR A 73 12.36 3.14 21.84
N GLY A 74 13.08 3.02 22.93
CA GLY A 74 12.91 3.88 24.11
C GLY A 74 11.78 3.43 25.03
N LEU A 75 11.31 2.19 24.89
CA LEU A 75 10.29 1.61 25.75
C LEU A 75 10.90 1.20 27.10
N ASN A 76 10.11 1.35 28.17
CA ASN A 76 10.50 0.91 29.51
C ASN A 76 9.89 -0.46 29.84
N GLY A 77 10.38 -1.11 30.93
CA GLY A 77 9.93 -2.42 31.32
C GLY A 77 8.46 -2.51 31.73
N SER A 78 7.79 -1.41 32.09
CA SER A 78 6.36 -1.39 32.40
C SER A 78 5.49 -1.44 31.15
N THR A 79 5.96 -0.89 30.04
CA THR A 79 5.27 -0.95 28.74
C THR A 79 5.31 -2.36 28.14
N THR A 80 6.30 -3.19 28.52
CA THR A 80 6.42 -4.57 28.03
C THR A 80 5.37 -5.51 28.61
N THR A 81 4.64 -5.10 29.66
CA THR A 81 3.59 -5.92 30.28
C THR A 81 2.25 -5.90 29.53
N GLU A 82 2.05 -4.92 28.66
CA GLU A 82 0.89 -4.90 27.76
C GLU A 82 1.18 -5.79 26.56
N LEU A 83 0.59 -6.98 26.57
CA LEU A 83 0.84 -8.00 25.56
C LEU A 83 0.22 -7.59 24.23
N ILE A 84 1.07 -7.22 23.28
CA ILE A 84 0.66 -7.15 21.87
C ILE A 84 0.71 -8.57 21.31
N ASN A 85 -0.41 -8.99 20.75
CA ASN A 85 -0.60 -10.38 20.34
C ASN A 85 -0.73 -10.50 18.81
N TYR A 86 -0.53 -11.69 18.32
CA TYR A 86 -0.88 -12.08 16.95
C TYR A 86 -2.37 -11.79 16.67
N GLY A 87 -2.66 -11.26 15.50
CA GLY A 87 -4.03 -11.01 15.04
C GLY A 87 -4.58 -9.63 15.42
N GLN A 88 -3.89 -8.86 16.23
CA GLN A 88 -4.30 -7.49 16.56
C GLN A 88 -4.13 -6.55 15.37
N GLY A 89 -4.99 -5.52 15.30
CA GLY A 89 -4.90 -4.49 14.28
C GLY A 89 -3.75 -3.52 14.56
N VAL A 90 -3.08 -3.08 13.51
CA VAL A 90 -2.03 -2.07 13.56
C VAL A 90 -2.23 -1.03 12.47
N LYS A 91 -2.11 0.24 12.84
CA LYS A 91 -2.10 1.38 11.92
C LYS A 91 -0.85 2.20 12.18
N LEU A 92 -0.06 2.43 11.12
CA LEU A 92 1.08 3.34 11.13
C LEU A 92 0.75 4.58 10.31
N SER A 93 0.78 5.73 10.98
CA SER A 93 0.71 7.04 10.34
C SER A 93 2.09 7.68 10.42
N ALA A 94 2.55 8.25 9.32
CA ALA A 94 3.85 8.92 9.27
C ALA A 94 3.83 10.08 8.27
N GLY A 95 4.79 10.97 8.40
CA GLY A 95 4.95 12.14 7.54
C GLY A 95 5.73 13.24 8.23
N TRP A 96 5.28 14.46 8.03
CA TRP A 96 5.98 15.66 8.43
C TRP A 96 5.16 16.47 9.44
N ALA A 97 5.82 16.99 10.46
CA ALA A 97 5.19 17.86 11.46
C ALA A 97 4.80 19.25 10.89
N ASN A 98 5.36 19.61 9.73
CA ASN A 98 5.02 20.85 9.06
C ASN A 98 3.71 20.69 8.26
N SER A 99 2.72 21.53 8.52
CA SER A 99 1.42 21.51 7.85
C SER A 99 1.47 21.68 6.31
N ALA A 100 2.59 22.19 5.78
CA ALA A 100 2.79 22.30 4.33
C ALA A 100 3.20 20.97 3.65
N LEU A 101 3.61 19.97 4.45
CA LEU A 101 4.04 18.66 3.97
C LEU A 101 3.04 17.57 4.42
N PRO A 102 2.93 16.47 3.67
CA PRO A 102 1.92 15.46 3.94
C PRO A 102 2.21 14.66 5.21
N TYR A 103 1.14 14.38 5.97
CA TYR A 103 1.08 13.44 7.07
C TYR A 103 -0.15 12.57 6.92
N GLY A 104 -0.04 11.28 7.13
CA GLY A 104 -1.18 10.37 7.02
C GLY A 104 -0.82 8.91 7.22
N VAL A 105 -1.79 8.06 7.01
CA VAL A 105 -1.65 6.60 7.14
C VAL A 105 -0.84 6.06 5.98
N ILE A 106 0.22 5.30 6.29
CA ILE A 106 1.08 4.61 5.32
C ILE A 106 0.92 3.09 5.37
N PHE A 107 0.38 2.56 6.48
CA PHE A 107 0.11 1.14 6.63
C PHE A 107 -1.06 0.89 7.58
N GLU A 108 -1.96 0.01 7.19
CA GLU A 108 -3.00 -0.58 8.04
C GLU A 108 -3.03 -2.09 7.81
N GLY A 109 -2.98 -2.86 8.88
CA GLY A 109 -2.94 -4.32 8.75
C GLY A 109 -3.03 -5.03 10.09
N THR A 110 -2.50 -6.23 10.12
CA THR A 110 -2.56 -7.16 11.26
C THR A 110 -1.16 -7.47 11.76
N VAL A 111 -0.99 -7.51 13.07
CA VAL A 111 0.26 -7.97 13.71
C VAL A 111 0.40 -9.47 13.47
N TYR A 112 1.41 -9.83 12.70
CA TYR A 112 1.77 -11.21 12.45
C TYR A 112 2.70 -11.77 13.52
N GLN A 113 3.69 -10.97 13.95
CA GLN A 113 4.66 -11.37 14.95
C GLN A 113 5.14 -10.17 15.76
N PRO A 114 4.75 -10.04 17.04
CA PRO A 114 5.37 -9.10 17.96
C PRO A 114 6.62 -9.70 18.58
N MET A 115 7.68 -8.93 18.70
CA MET A 115 8.95 -9.33 19.32
C MET A 115 9.43 -8.26 20.27
N TRP A 116 9.72 -8.65 21.51
CA TRP A 116 10.30 -7.79 22.52
C TRP A 116 11.78 -8.10 22.66
N GLU A 117 12.62 -7.11 22.48
CA GLU A 117 14.06 -7.23 22.61
C GLU A 117 14.55 -6.26 23.69
N ARG A 118 15.36 -6.75 24.61
CA ARG A 118 16.05 -5.91 25.56
C ARG A 118 17.37 -5.42 24.95
N ILE A 119 17.53 -4.10 24.81
CA ILE A 119 18.72 -3.50 24.20
C ILE A 119 19.82 -3.36 25.23
N ASP A 120 19.45 -2.87 26.42
CA ASP A 120 20.37 -2.66 27.54
C ASP A 120 19.67 -2.86 28.89
N GLY A 121 20.26 -2.38 29.98
CA GLY A 121 19.77 -2.56 31.36
C GLY A 121 18.31 -2.10 31.57
N VAL A 122 17.84 -1.08 30.86
CA VAL A 122 16.56 -0.42 31.08
C VAL A 122 15.76 -0.20 29.81
N ASN A 123 16.37 -0.23 28.62
CA ASN A 123 15.73 0.07 27.36
C ASN A 123 15.29 -1.20 26.63
N TYR A 124 14.08 -1.17 26.13
CA TYR A 124 13.50 -2.23 25.33
C TYR A 124 13.15 -1.70 23.93
N LYS A 125 13.14 -2.63 22.97
CA LYS A 125 12.67 -2.45 21.60
C LYS A 125 11.48 -3.37 21.36
N LEU A 126 10.42 -2.82 20.85
CA LEU A 126 9.30 -3.57 20.30
C LEU A 126 9.45 -3.64 18.78
N ARG A 127 9.53 -4.83 18.24
CA ARG A 127 9.48 -5.04 16.78
C ARG A 127 8.20 -5.73 16.41
N LEU A 128 7.46 -5.13 15.50
CA LEU A 128 6.19 -5.63 14.97
C LEU A 128 6.38 -6.01 13.51
N ARG A 129 6.19 -7.27 13.20
CA ARG A 129 6.01 -7.71 11.82
C ARG A 129 4.52 -7.76 11.53
N CYS A 130 4.11 -7.05 10.49
CA CYS A 130 2.71 -6.84 10.17
C CYS A 130 2.45 -7.18 8.70
N ILE A 131 1.25 -7.64 8.42
CA ILE A 131 0.81 -7.99 7.07
C ILE A 131 -0.62 -7.52 6.85
N VAL A 132 -0.94 -7.10 5.65
CA VAL A 132 -2.32 -6.80 5.24
C VAL A 132 -2.98 -8.04 4.70
N GLY A 133 -4.23 -8.25 5.07
CA GLY A 133 -5.02 -9.35 4.51
C GLY A 133 -4.63 -10.73 5.05
N LEU A 134 -3.97 -10.82 6.21
CA LEU A 134 -3.57 -12.11 6.78
C LEU A 134 -4.77 -13.03 7.03
N LEU A 135 -5.79 -12.51 7.69
CA LEU A 135 -7.00 -13.27 7.99
C LEU A 135 -7.83 -13.50 6.72
N GLU A 136 -7.85 -12.51 5.84
CA GLU A 136 -8.63 -12.49 4.62
C GLU A 136 -8.08 -13.39 3.52
N THR A 137 -6.76 -13.62 3.48
CA THR A 137 -6.11 -14.44 2.44
C THR A 137 -5.77 -15.83 2.91
N THR A 138 -5.19 -15.97 4.11
CA THR A 138 -4.61 -17.24 4.58
C THR A 138 -5.60 -18.10 5.33
N LEU A 139 -6.45 -17.47 6.15
CA LEU A 139 -7.41 -18.19 7.02
C LEU A 139 -8.85 -18.07 6.53
N ASN A 140 -9.09 -17.31 5.45
CA ASN A 140 -10.42 -17.11 4.93
C ASN A 140 -10.88 -18.32 4.10
N PHE A 141 -12.17 -18.60 4.17
CA PHE A 141 -12.80 -19.70 3.46
C PHE A 141 -14.15 -19.26 2.94
N THR A 142 -14.48 -19.65 1.71
CA THR A 142 -15.79 -19.46 1.12
C THR A 142 -16.40 -20.79 0.70
N ALA A 143 -17.71 -20.91 0.89
CA ALA A 143 -18.53 -21.98 0.35
C ALA A 143 -19.77 -21.35 -0.26
N ASN A 144 -19.73 -21.09 -1.55
CA ASN A 144 -20.78 -20.36 -2.24
C ASN A 144 -21.14 -21.00 -3.59
N ASN A 145 -22.43 -20.94 -3.94
CA ASN A 145 -22.94 -21.44 -5.20
C ASN A 145 -23.41 -20.26 -6.06
N ILE A 146 -22.91 -20.18 -7.26
CA ILE A 146 -23.28 -19.16 -8.24
C ILE A 146 -24.14 -19.81 -9.31
N ALA A 147 -25.32 -19.23 -9.57
CA ALA A 147 -26.23 -19.74 -10.59
C ALA A 147 -25.69 -19.49 -12.00
N ALA A 148 -26.05 -20.35 -12.95
CA ALA A 148 -25.83 -20.10 -14.37
C ALA A 148 -26.49 -18.78 -14.81
N GLY A 149 -25.87 -18.06 -15.70
CA GLY A 149 -26.31 -16.74 -16.15
C GLY A 149 -25.88 -15.58 -15.26
N SER A 150 -25.25 -15.84 -14.11
CA SER A 150 -24.71 -14.80 -13.25
C SER A 150 -23.53 -14.09 -13.92
N ASN A 151 -23.45 -12.77 -13.74
CA ASN A 151 -22.31 -11.98 -14.16
C ASN A 151 -21.10 -12.31 -13.29
N GLN A 152 -19.94 -12.47 -13.88
CA GLN A 152 -18.69 -12.80 -13.17
C GLN A 152 -18.38 -11.79 -12.03
N ARG A 153 -18.67 -10.51 -12.24
CA ARG A 153 -18.51 -9.47 -11.19
C ARG A 153 -19.41 -9.74 -9.98
N ALA A 154 -20.67 -10.08 -10.22
CA ALA A 154 -21.62 -10.43 -9.15
C ALA A 154 -21.20 -11.72 -8.43
N ALA A 155 -20.67 -12.69 -9.18
CA ALA A 155 -20.14 -13.93 -8.62
C ALA A 155 -18.96 -13.67 -7.67
N VAL A 156 -17.99 -12.86 -8.10
CA VAL A 156 -16.84 -12.46 -7.27
C VAL A 156 -17.30 -11.71 -6.02
N ALA A 157 -18.20 -10.73 -6.18
CA ALA A 157 -18.72 -9.98 -5.04
C ALA A 157 -19.40 -10.90 -4.02
N ALA A 158 -20.25 -11.81 -4.47
CA ALA A 158 -20.89 -12.79 -3.59
C ALA A 158 -19.89 -13.73 -2.92
N MET A 159 -18.88 -14.18 -3.64
CA MET A 159 -17.82 -15.04 -3.09
C MET A 159 -17.06 -14.38 -1.94
N VAL A 160 -16.61 -13.14 -2.12
CA VAL A 160 -15.82 -12.45 -1.10
C VAL A 160 -16.68 -11.92 0.06
N GLN A 161 -17.94 -11.56 -0.20
CA GLN A 161 -18.88 -11.13 0.86
C GLN A 161 -19.35 -12.28 1.76
N ASN A 162 -19.48 -13.49 1.21
CA ASN A 162 -19.92 -14.67 1.95
C ASN A 162 -18.75 -15.50 2.52
N ALA A 163 -17.55 -14.97 2.48
CA ALA A 163 -16.41 -15.61 3.12
C ALA A 163 -16.49 -15.46 4.65
N VAL A 164 -15.74 -16.29 5.39
CA VAL A 164 -15.68 -16.25 6.87
C VAL A 164 -15.27 -14.87 7.37
N THR A 165 -14.30 -14.23 6.70
CA THR A 165 -14.00 -12.80 6.86
C THR A 165 -14.52 -12.06 5.64
N PRO A 166 -15.68 -11.39 5.73
CA PRO A 166 -16.30 -10.73 4.59
C PRO A 166 -15.43 -9.59 4.06
N LEU A 167 -15.29 -9.52 2.74
CA LEU A 167 -14.60 -8.45 2.04
C LEU A 167 -15.56 -7.72 1.09
N THR A 168 -15.32 -6.44 0.89
CA THR A 168 -15.98 -5.69 -0.19
C THR A 168 -15.22 -5.91 -1.49
N ALA A 169 -15.93 -6.14 -2.59
CA ALA A 169 -15.32 -6.24 -3.91
C ALA A 169 -15.31 -4.87 -4.60
N ASN A 170 -14.13 -4.31 -4.82
CA ASN A 170 -13.94 -3.06 -5.54
C ASN A 170 -13.42 -3.36 -6.95
N PHE A 171 -14.24 -3.04 -7.94
CA PHE A 171 -13.88 -3.21 -9.34
C PHE A 171 -13.57 -1.87 -9.98
N ASP A 172 -12.57 -1.87 -10.83
CA ASP A 172 -12.27 -0.72 -11.67
C ASP A 172 -13.44 -0.41 -12.62
N SER A 173 -13.78 0.88 -12.73
CA SER A 173 -14.80 1.36 -13.68
C SER A 173 -14.38 1.15 -15.14
N ASN A 174 -13.08 1.09 -15.40
CA ASN A 174 -12.50 0.93 -16.73
C ASN A 174 -12.39 -0.54 -17.18
N ILE A 175 -12.62 -1.51 -16.29
CA ILE A 175 -12.83 -2.89 -16.73
C ILE A 175 -14.24 -2.93 -17.32
N PRO A 176 -14.39 -3.03 -18.65
CA PRO A 176 -15.72 -2.94 -19.28
C PRO A 176 -16.64 -4.01 -18.70
N GLN A 177 -17.91 -3.67 -18.44
CA GLN A 177 -18.90 -4.68 -18.06
C GLN A 177 -19.01 -5.81 -19.11
N SER A 178 -18.70 -5.50 -20.37
CA SER A 178 -18.58 -6.47 -21.47
C SER A 178 -17.40 -7.45 -21.31
N GLY A 179 -16.42 -7.15 -20.49
CA GLY A 179 -15.33 -8.08 -20.12
C GLY A 179 -15.76 -9.13 -19.08
N TYR A 180 -16.87 -8.90 -18.39
CA TYR A 180 -17.43 -9.85 -17.44
C TYR A 180 -18.43 -10.76 -18.14
N VAL A 181 -17.98 -11.92 -18.54
CA VAL A 181 -18.82 -12.91 -19.21
C VAL A 181 -19.86 -13.46 -18.24
N ASN A 182 -21.11 -13.60 -18.68
CA ASN A 182 -22.09 -14.35 -17.92
C ASN A 182 -21.71 -15.83 -17.93
N GLN A 183 -21.70 -16.44 -16.75
CA GLN A 183 -21.37 -17.84 -16.61
C GLN A 183 -22.41 -18.73 -17.31
N SER A 184 -21.98 -19.57 -18.23
CA SER A 184 -22.86 -20.50 -18.93
C SER A 184 -23.33 -21.64 -18.04
N ARG A 185 -22.65 -21.90 -16.94
CA ARG A 185 -22.96 -22.96 -15.97
C ARG A 185 -22.95 -22.38 -14.55
N GLY A 186 -23.68 -23.03 -13.65
CA GLY A 186 -23.52 -22.79 -12.22
C GLY A 186 -22.12 -23.20 -11.78
N GLU A 187 -21.54 -22.43 -10.88
CA GLU A 187 -20.22 -22.65 -10.33
C GLU A 187 -20.28 -22.75 -8.82
N VAL A 188 -19.44 -23.60 -8.24
CA VAL A 188 -19.31 -23.76 -6.79
C VAL A 188 -17.94 -23.25 -6.39
N PHE A 189 -17.91 -22.23 -5.55
CA PHE A 189 -16.71 -21.77 -4.89
C PHE A 189 -16.58 -22.48 -3.55
N PHE A 190 -15.52 -23.25 -3.39
CA PHE A 190 -15.23 -23.97 -2.15
C PHE A 190 -13.74 -23.95 -1.89
N GLY A 191 -13.30 -23.10 -0.96
CA GLY A 191 -11.88 -22.94 -0.67
C GLY A 191 -11.51 -21.51 -0.29
N GLN A 192 -10.25 -21.15 -0.52
CA GLN A 192 -9.76 -19.82 -0.22
C GLN A 192 -10.21 -18.82 -1.30
N PRO A 193 -10.80 -17.68 -0.93
CA PRO A 193 -11.19 -16.65 -1.89
C PRO A 193 -10.03 -16.11 -2.72
N SER A 194 -8.82 -16.06 -2.16
CA SER A 194 -7.60 -15.59 -2.83
C SER A 194 -7.30 -16.35 -4.11
N ASP A 195 -7.48 -17.67 -4.12
CA ASP A 195 -7.19 -18.53 -5.29
C ASP A 195 -8.13 -18.21 -6.45
N TYR A 196 -9.40 -18.00 -6.16
CA TYR A 196 -10.39 -17.61 -7.16
C TYR A 196 -10.16 -16.20 -7.67
N LEU A 197 -9.81 -15.26 -6.78
CA LEU A 197 -9.47 -13.88 -7.15
C LEU A 197 -8.28 -13.82 -8.10
N GLN A 198 -7.23 -14.64 -7.86
CA GLN A 198 -6.07 -14.75 -8.75
C GLN A 198 -6.45 -15.26 -10.14
N ASN A 199 -7.28 -16.30 -10.21
CA ASN A 199 -7.72 -16.85 -11.49
C ASN A 199 -8.53 -15.83 -12.30
N ILE A 200 -9.45 -15.14 -11.65
CA ILE A 200 -10.26 -14.09 -12.27
C ILE A 200 -9.39 -12.91 -12.72
N ALA A 201 -8.40 -12.52 -11.92
CA ALA A 201 -7.45 -11.48 -12.30
C ALA A 201 -6.68 -11.84 -13.57
N LYS A 202 -6.23 -13.10 -13.69
CA LYS A 202 -5.54 -13.60 -14.90
C LYS A 202 -6.46 -13.54 -16.13
N GLU A 203 -7.72 -13.97 -16.00
CA GLU A 203 -8.72 -13.92 -17.09
C GLU A 203 -8.99 -12.48 -17.53
N LEU A 204 -9.14 -11.56 -16.59
CA LEU A 204 -9.41 -10.15 -16.86
C LEU A 204 -8.15 -9.34 -17.21
N LYS A 205 -6.95 -9.93 -17.18
CA LYS A 205 -5.66 -9.25 -17.29
C LYS A 205 -5.55 -8.06 -16.31
N ALA A 206 -6.11 -8.26 -15.13
CA ALA A 206 -6.16 -7.27 -14.05
C ALA A 206 -5.17 -7.64 -12.94
N ASN A 207 -4.98 -6.71 -12.02
CA ASN A 207 -4.24 -6.92 -10.78
C ASN A 207 -5.24 -7.01 -9.63
N VAL A 208 -4.91 -7.85 -8.64
CA VAL A 208 -5.71 -8.01 -7.43
C VAL A 208 -4.86 -7.75 -6.20
N TRP A 209 -5.39 -6.99 -5.26
CA TRP A 209 -4.80 -6.85 -3.93
C TRP A 209 -5.91 -6.62 -2.89
N ILE A 210 -5.60 -6.95 -1.64
CA ILE A 210 -6.50 -6.70 -0.51
C ILE A 210 -5.99 -5.49 0.26
N SER A 211 -6.86 -4.54 0.54
CA SER A 211 -6.60 -3.40 1.41
C SER A 211 -7.90 -2.92 2.04
N ASN A 212 -7.84 -2.49 3.29
CA ASN A 212 -8.98 -1.93 4.01
C ASN A 212 -10.25 -2.82 3.92
N LEU A 213 -10.11 -4.12 4.15
CA LEU A 213 -11.19 -5.12 4.04
C LEU A 213 -11.87 -5.14 2.67
N ALA A 214 -11.15 -4.74 1.64
CA ALA A 214 -11.63 -4.77 0.26
C ALA A 214 -10.70 -5.56 -0.65
N ALA A 215 -11.28 -6.41 -1.50
CA ALA A 215 -10.61 -7.02 -2.62
C ALA A 215 -10.68 -6.04 -3.80
N ASN A 216 -9.55 -5.46 -4.17
CA ASN A 216 -9.45 -4.52 -5.27
C ASN A 216 -9.02 -5.24 -6.54
N ILE A 217 -9.77 -5.05 -7.63
CA ILE A 217 -9.51 -5.66 -8.92
C ILE A 217 -9.42 -4.53 -9.95
N ARG A 218 -8.22 -4.23 -10.43
CA ARG A 218 -7.96 -3.10 -11.33
C ARG A 218 -6.95 -3.45 -12.41
N ASN A 219 -7.08 -2.81 -13.56
CA ASN A 219 -6.06 -2.82 -14.59
C ASN A 219 -5.14 -1.60 -14.43
N ILE A 220 -3.98 -1.79 -13.82
CA ILE A 220 -3.04 -0.70 -13.52
C ILE A 220 -2.36 -0.15 -14.80
N ARG A 221 -2.34 -0.92 -15.89
CA ARG A 221 -1.74 -0.48 -17.16
C ARG A 221 -2.64 0.41 -18.00
N GLN A 222 -3.87 0.66 -17.57
CA GLN A 222 -4.78 1.59 -18.24
C GLN A 222 -4.88 2.90 -17.46
N LEU A 223 -4.75 4.02 -18.18
CA LEU A 223 -4.95 5.33 -17.58
C LEU A 223 -6.37 5.41 -17.03
N GLN A 224 -6.49 5.81 -15.79
CA GLN A 224 -7.76 5.90 -15.09
C GLN A 224 -8.11 7.37 -14.85
N ASP A 225 -9.35 7.73 -15.15
CA ASP A 225 -9.90 9.03 -14.77
C ASP A 225 -10.20 9.03 -13.25
N ASN A 226 -10.02 10.17 -12.61
CA ASN A 226 -10.30 10.40 -11.19
C ASN A 226 -9.43 9.62 -10.18
N VAL A 227 -8.24 9.19 -10.58
CA VAL A 227 -7.26 8.62 -9.64
C VAL A 227 -6.39 9.74 -9.06
N PRO A 228 -6.10 9.71 -7.75
CA PRO A 228 -5.18 10.67 -7.16
C PRO A 228 -3.84 10.69 -7.89
N THR A 229 -3.48 11.85 -8.42
CA THR A 229 -2.21 12.07 -9.13
C THR A 229 -1.34 13.02 -8.32
N VAL A 230 -0.11 12.63 -8.04
CA VAL A 230 0.87 13.46 -7.35
C VAL A 230 1.98 13.84 -8.31
N THR A 231 2.24 15.15 -8.47
CA THR A 231 3.29 15.66 -9.36
C THR A 231 4.59 15.86 -8.61
N TYR A 232 5.69 15.32 -9.14
CA TYR A 232 7.01 15.43 -8.55
C TYR A 232 8.00 16.18 -9.46
N ASN A 233 8.77 17.06 -8.83
CA ASN A 233 9.94 17.73 -9.36
C ASN A 233 10.95 18.00 -8.22
N ALA A 234 12.06 18.64 -8.51
CA ALA A 234 13.09 18.94 -7.53
C ALA A 234 12.59 19.79 -6.32
N ASN A 235 11.48 20.53 -6.48
CA ASN A 235 10.93 21.40 -5.43
C ASN A 235 9.76 20.75 -4.68
N THR A 236 9.22 19.63 -5.17
CA THR A 236 8.04 18.95 -4.58
C THR A 236 8.37 17.65 -3.88
N GLY A 237 9.64 17.43 -3.51
CA GLY A 237 10.07 16.31 -2.68
C GLY A 237 10.76 15.18 -3.43
N LEU A 238 11.13 15.35 -4.70
CA LEU A 238 11.98 14.37 -5.39
C LEU A 238 13.40 14.40 -4.78
N ILE A 239 13.89 13.25 -4.32
CA ILE A 239 15.20 13.13 -3.65
C ILE A 239 16.32 12.93 -4.66
N ASP A 240 16.14 11.98 -5.58
CA ASP A 240 17.14 11.57 -6.56
C ASP A 240 16.64 11.72 -7.99
N THR A 241 17.55 11.57 -8.94
CA THR A 241 17.21 11.47 -10.35
C THR A 241 16.40 10.18 -10.59
N PRO A 242 15.18 10.28 -11.15
CA PRO A 242 14.38 9.12 -11.52
C PRO A 242 15.15 8.15 -12.40
N GLN A 243 15.00 6.86 -12.11
CA GLN A 243 15.63 5.79 -12.88
C GLN A 243 14.63 5.15 -13.83
N MET A 244 14.99 5.09 -15.10
CA MET A 244 14.17 4.42 -16.10
C MET A 244 14.33 2.90 -15.98
N THR A 245 13.23 2.18 -16.00
CA THR A 245 13.16 0.73 -16.11
C THR A 245 12.70 0.33 -17.52
N ASN A 246 12.59 -0.97 -17.80
CA ASN A 246 12.08 -1.45 -19.09
C ASN A 246 10.63 -1.03 -19.36
N ASP A 247 9.81 -0.96 -18.30
CA ASP A 247 8.36 -0.76 -18.40
C ASP A 247 7.88 0.54 -17.74
N GLY A 248 8.77 1.36 -17.18
CA GLY A 248 8.38 2.58 -16.47
C GLY A 248 9.54 3.27 -15.76
N VAL A 249 9.29 3.73 -14.52
CA VAL A 249 10.26 4.50 -13.73
C VAL A 249 10.31 4.05 -12.28
N ILE A 250 11.46 4.22 -11.65
CA ILE A 250 11.64 4.17 -10.20
C ILE A 250 12.03 5.56 -9.72
N ILE A 251 11.33 6.08 -8.73
CA ILE A 251 11.63 7.36 -8.11
C ILE A 251 11.76 7.22 -6.60
N ARG A 252 12.56 8.06 -5.98
CA ARG A 252 12.60 8.25 -4.53
C ARG A 252 12.18 9.67 -4.19
N VAL A 253 11.23 9.76 -3.28
CA VAL A 253 10.64 11.02 -2.84
C VAL A 253 10.65 11.13 -1.32
N LEU A 254 10.55 12.32 -0.78
CA LEU A 254 10.27 12.52 0.64
C LEU A 254 9.03 11.72 1.03
N LEU A 255 9.01 11.20 2.27
CA LEU A 255 7.88 10.37 2.73
C LEU A 255 6.55 11.05 2.45
N ASP A 256 5.72 10.40 1.63
CA ASP A 256 4.44 10.94 1.18
C ASP A 256 3.32 9.91 1.32
N PRO A 257 2.45 10.05 2.35
CA PRO A 257 1.34 9.14 2.59
C PRO A 257 0.19 9.27 1.58
N ARG A 258 0.22 10.26 0.68
CA ARG A 258 -0.79 10.42 -0.39
C ARG A 258 -0.63 9.39 -1.50
N LEU A 259 0.56 8.80 -1.60
CA LEU A 259 0.86 7.75 -2.57
C LEU A 259 0.15 6.46 -2.21
N GLN A 260 -0.59 5.91 -3.16
CA GLN A 260 -1.36 4.68 -3.00
C GLN A 260 -1.12 3.74 -4.19
N LEU A 261 -1.22 2.44 -3.96
CA LEU A 261 -1.20 1.46 -5.05
C LEU A 261 -2.31 1.73 -6.05
N ALA A 262 -2.01 1.52 -7.32
CA ALA A 262 -2.86 1.88 -8.46
C ALA A 262 -3.22 3.38 -8.53
N GLY A 263 -2.53 4.23 -7.76
CA GLY A 263 -2.50 5.67 -7.95
C GLY A 263 -1.63 6.06 -9.13
N GLN A 264 -1.51 7.37 -9.37
CA GLN A 264 -0.71 7.92 -10.45
C GLN A 264 0.33 8.89 -9.92
N ILE A 265 1.50 8.86 -10.53
CA ILE A 265 2.49 9.92 -10.39
C ILE A 265 2.67 10.62 -11.74
N GLN A 266 2.95 11.91 -11.66
CA GLN A 266 3.34 12.71 -12.81
C GLN A 266 4.72 13.30 -12.55
N LEU A 267 5.65 13.07 -13.46
CA LEU A 267 6.97 13.70 -13.44
C LEU A 267 6.92 14.98 -14.27
N ASP A 268 7.40 16.06 -13.68
CA ASP A 268 7.55 17.32 -14.41
C ASP A 268 8.50 17.11 -15.62
N PRO A 269 8.16 17.61 -16.82
CA PRO A 269 8.98 17.43 -18.03
C PRO A 269 10.41 17.96 -17.91
N THR A 270 10.67 18.84 -16.93
CA THR A 270 12.01 19.40 -16.67
C THR A 270 12.90 18.46 -15.86
N VAL A 271 12.34 17.37 -15.31
CA VAL A 271 13.10 16.39 -14.51
C VAL A 271 13.95 15.54 -15.44
N ALA A 272 15.27 15.56 -15.24
CA ALA A 272 16.16 14.66 -15.93
C ALA A 272 15.95 13.20 -15.45
N ILE A 273 15.82 12.26 -16.37
CA ILE A 273 15.63 10.85 -16.04
C ILE A 273 16.89 10.09 -16.42
N ALA A 274 17.44 9.34 -15.48
CA ALA A 274 18.61 8.50 -15.72
C ALA A 274 18.23 7.27 -16.56
N GLN A 275 18.83 7.15 -17.72
CA GLN A 275 18.64 5.98 -18.59
C GLN A 275 19.61 4.86 -18.19
N GLN A 276 19.11 3.64 -18.08
CA GLN A 276 19.98 2.49 -17.95
C GLN A 276 20.69 2.18 -19.29
N PRO A 277 21.96 1.71 -19.26
CA PRO A 277 22.63 1.27 -20.46
C PRO A 277 21.81 0.19 -21.16
N ARG A 278 21.57 0.34 -22.45
CA ARG A 278 20.82 -0.65 -23.23
C ARG A 278 21.67 -1.91 -23.44
N THR A 279 21.09 -3.05 -23.13
CA THR A 279 21.63 -4.35 -23.57
C THR A 279 21.22 -4.59 -25.02
N GLN A 280 22.11 -5.16 -25.82
CA GLN A 280 21.82 -5.47 -27.22
C GLN A 280 20.55 -6.34 -27.33
N GLY A 281 19.55 -5.90 -28.07
CA GLY A 281 18.26 -6.61 -28.22
C GLY A 281 17.14 -6.12 -27.30
N SER A 282 17.40 -5.17 -26.38
CA SER A 282 16.31 -4.57 -25.58
C SER A 282 15.51 -3.57 -26.41
N TYR A 283 14.19 -3.59 -26.22
CA TYR A 283 13.30 -2.56 -26.78
C TYR A 283 13.67 -1.18 -26.22
N PRO A 284 13.49 -0.10 -27.03
CA PRO A 284 13.69 1.25 -26.50
C PRO A 284 12.75 1.49 -25.31
N ASN A 285 13.31 2.00 -24.21
CA ASN A 285 12.49 2.43 -23.08
C ASN A 285 11.57 3.56 -23.54
N ILE A 286 10.28 3.32 -23.48
CA ILE A 286 9.27 4.28 -23.91
C ILE A 286 8.80 5.03 -22.67
N LEU A 287 9.19 6.30 -22.59
CA LEU A 287 8.64 7.21 -21.60
C LEU A 287 7.26 7.67 -22.05
N ASP A 288 6.35 7.83 -21.11
CA ASP A 288 5.13 8.54 -21.40
C ASP A 288 5.46 9.99 -21.73
N LYS A 289 4.98 10.49 -22.88
CA LYS A 289 5.15 11.89 -23.30
C LYS A 289 4.55 12.88 -22.29
N ASN A 290 3.53 12.45 -21.54
CA ASN A 290 2.88 13.25 -20.52
C ASN A 290 3.53 13.12 -19.14
N GLY A 291 4.55 12.26 -18.98
CA GLY A 291 5.22 12.00 -17.70
C GLY A 291 4.34 11.34 -16.64
N THR A 292 3.23 10.69 -17.04
CA THR A 292 2.27 10.07 -16.12
C THR A 292 2.49 8.56 -16.05
N TYR A 293 2.60 8.02 -14.84
CA TYR A 293 2.89 6.61 -14.59
C TYR A 293 1.96 6.04 -13.52
N GLY A 294 1.54 4.78 -13.69
CA GLY A 294 0.73 4.05 -12.71
C GLY A 294 1.58 3.37 -11.64
N ILE A 295 1.27 3.58 -10.39
CA ILE A 295 2.01 3.04 -9.24
C ILE A 295 1.73 1.54 -9.09
N VAL A 296 2.77 0.72 -9.09
CA VAL A 296 2.68 -0.75 -8.90
C VAL A 296 3.34 -1.23 -7.62
N GLN A 297 4.28 -0.46 -7.07
CA GLN A 297 4.94 -0.77 -5.82
C GLN A 297 5.29 0.51 -5.08
N LEU A 298 5.12 0.45 -3.77
CA LEU A 298 5.52 1.49 -2.82
C LEU A 298 6.36 0.85 -1.72
N ALA A 299 7.44 1.54 -1.34
CA ALA A 299 8.22 1.21 -0.16
C ALA A 299 8.43 2.48 0.67
N HIS A 300 7.69 2.59 1.77
CA HIS A 300 7.88 3.67 2.74
C HIS A 300 8.94 3.25 3.75
N ARG A 301 9.98 4.04 3.90
CA ARG A 301 11.07 3.80 4.85
C ARG A 301 11.26 5.00 5.75
N GLY A 302 11.30 4.76 7.05
CA GLY A 302 11.54 5.80 8.05
C GLY A 302 12.47 5.32 9.15
N ASN A 303 13.40 6.21 9.55
CA ASN A 303 14.25 6.02 10.70
C ASN A 303 14.42 7.36 11.41
N SER A 304 13.78 7.50 12.58
CA SER A 304 13.80 8.74 13.36
C SER A 304 15.16 9.04 14.00
N ARG A 305 16.05 8.05 14.06
CA ARG A 305 17.44 8.17 14.52
C ARG A 305 18.42 8.49 13.39
N GLY A 306 18.01 8.25 12.14
CA GLY A 306 18.81 8.42 10.94
C GLY A 306 18.28 9.51 10.03
N ASN A 307 18.72 9.45 8.78
CA ASN A 307 18.35 10.42 7.76
C ASN A 307 17.32 9.85 6.75
N THR A 308 16.84 8.63 6.98
CA THR A 308 15.91 7.96 6.07
C THR A 308 14.49 8.32 6.45
N TRP A 309 13.78 9.06 5.58
CA TRP A 309 12.36 9.40 5.71
C TRP A 309 11.81 9.62 4.32
N GLU A 310 11.59 8.51 3.61
CA GLU A 310 11.37 8.51 2.17
C GLU A 310 10.35 7.48 1.70
N THR A 311 9.86 7.67 0.50
CA THR A 311 9.05 6.72 -0.25
C THR A 311 9.73 6.41 -1.58
N GLU A 312 9.99 5.13 -1.83
CA GLU A 312 10.40 4.64 -3.14
C GLU A 312 9.17 4.16 -3.89
N VAL A 313 9.03 4.60 -5.12
CA VAL A 313 7.88 4.32 -5.98
C VAL A 313 8.36 3.62 -7.24
N THR A 314 7.85 2.44 -7.51
CA THR A 314 7.95 1.80 -8.82
C THR A 314 6.64 2.02 -9.58
N ALA A 315 6.73 2.64 -10.74
CA ALA A 315 5.57 2.97 -11.55
C ALA A 315 5.75 2.56 -13.01
N LEU A 316 4.66 2.14 -13.65
CA LEU A 316 4.64 1.65 -15.02
C LEU A 316 4.04 2.67 -15.98
N THR A 317 4.52 2.65 -17.22
CA THR A 317 3.94 3.41 -18.33
C THR A 317 2.60 2.79 -18.75
N TYR A 318 1.65 3.62 -19.10
CA TYR A 318 0.36 3.17 -19.58
C TYR A 318 0.42 2.61 -21.02
N VAL A 319 -0.39 1.59 -21.29
CA VAL A 319 -0.44 0.92 -22.61
C VAL A 319 -0.83 1.90 -23.72
N ASN A 320 -1.72 2.84 -23.43
CA ASN A 320 -2.15 3.85 -24.43
C ASN A 320 -1.01 4.77 -24.85
N ALA A 321 -0.11 5.11 -23.95
CA ALA A 321 1.08 5.92 -24.26
C ALA A 321 2.05 5.13 -25.17
N ILE A 322 2.22 3.84 -24.93
CA ILE A 322 3.04 2.96 -25.76
C ILE A 322 2.48 2.88 -27.19
N MET A 323 1.16 2.68 -27.34
CA MET A 323 0.52 2.58 -28.65
C MET A 323 0.57 3.89 -29.43
N SER A 324 0.44 5.06 -28.78
CA SER A 324 0.56 6.35 -29.45
C SER A 324 1.97 6.59 -30.00
N LEU A 325 3.00 6.16 -29.26
CA LEU A 325 4.40 6.30 -29.69
C LEU A 325 4.76 5.38 -30.85
N LEU A 326 4.16 4.19 -30.91
CA LEU A 326 4.36 3.27 -32.05
C LEU A 326 3.67 3.77 -33.32
N ASN A 327 2.56 4.51 -33.20
CA ASN A 327 1.85 5.09 -34.35
C ASN A 327 2.53 6.36 -34.88
N ASP A 328 3.25 7.12 -34.03
CA ASP A 328 3.99 8.33 -34.46
C ASP A 328 5.33 8.00 -35.16
N THR A 329 5.78 6.74 -35.17
CA THR A 329 7.03 6.30 -35.81
C THR A 329 6.81 5.67 -37.20
N ASN A 330 5.57 5.57 -37.66
CA ASN A 330 5.19 5.22 -39.04
C ASN A 330 4.68 6.45 -39.80
#